data_9cd736a0394f3156771ec609ce118d39
#
_entry.id   9cd736a0394f3156771ec609ce118d39
#
_cell.length_a   1.000
_cell.length_b   1.000
_cell.length_c   1.000
_cell.angle_alpha   90.00
_cell.angle_beta   90.00
_cell.angle_gamma   90.00
#
_symmetry.space_group_name_H-M   'P 1'
#
loop_
_entity.id
_entity.type
_entity.pdbx_description
1 polymer ?
#
loop_
_entity_poly.entity_id
_entity_poly.type
_entity_poly.pdbx_seq_one_letter_code
_entity_poly.pdbx_strand_id
1 'polypeptide(L)'
;LEPNRTQPRQSFDDGAMTELADSIAQHGVLQPILVRPLLSGGYQIVAGERRWRASRMAGLTTVPAVIRDLTDSEVMQLALIENLQREDLKPLEEANGYKMLMDNFEFTQEEIAKTVGKSRPAITNALRLLNLPEDMQNMLEHGEMTAGHARTLLSFKNEDQMKAAARRVTMELSLI
;
A
#
# COMPACT_ATOMS: atom_id res chain seq x y z
N LEU A 1 14.94 -5.16 -19.59
CA LEU A 1 14.25 -4.67 -18.40
C LEU A 1 14.24 -5.77 -17.34
N GLU A 2 14.60 -5.42 -16.11
CA GLU A 2 14.56 -6.33 -14.96
C GLU A 2 13.44 -5.91 -13.99
N PRO A 3 12.61 -6.85 -13.52
CA PRO A 3 11.60 -6.55 -12.50
C PRO A 3 12.26 -6.21 -11.17
N ASN A 4 11.59 -5.41 -10.35
CA ASN A 4 12.03 -5.11 -9.00
C ASN A 4 11.71 -6.29 -8.06
N ARG A 5 12.74 -6.99 -7.56
CA ARG A 5 12.59 -8.16 -6.66
C ARG A 5 12.03 -7.81 -5.27
N THR A 6 12.02 -6.55 -4.90
CA THR A 6 11.52 -6.07 -3.61
C THR A 6 10.05 -5.63 -3.64
N GLN A 7 9.34 -5.81 -4.75
CA GLN A 7 7.92 -5.48 -4.83
C GLN A 7 7.07 -6.46 -3.99
N PRO A 8 6.18 -5.95 -3.12
CA PRO A 8 5.38 -6.78 -2.21
C PRO A 8 4.30 -7.62 -2.92
N ARG A 9 3.92 -7.26 -4.15
CA ARG A 9 2.87 -7.96 -4.88
C ARG A 9 3.42 -9.12 -5.69
N GLN A 10 3.32 -10.34 -5.15
CA GLN A 10 3.78 -11.57 -5.80
C GLN A 10 2.69 -12.34 -6.56
N SER A 11 1.42 -12.10 -6.25
CA SER A 11 0.29 -12.72 -6.95
C SER A 11 -0.45 -11.70 -7.81
N PHE A 12 -0.62 -12.03 -9.08
CA PHE A 12 -1.46 -11.29 -10.02
C PHE A 12 -2.65 -12.17 -10.37
N ASP A 13 -3.84 -11.57 -10.38
CA ASP A 13 -5.03 -12.23 -10.90
C ASP A 13 -4.85 -12.44 -12.40
N ASP A 14 -4.85 -13.69 -12.83
CA ASP A 14 -4.62 -14.08 -14.23
C ASP A 14 -5.70 -13.50 -15.16
N GLY A 15 -6.96 -13.41 -14.69
CA GLY A 15 -8.05 -12.81 -15.45
C GLY A 15 -7.81 -11.32 -15.71
N ALA A 16 -7.52 -10.56 -14.66
CA ALA A 16 -7.23 -9.12 -14.76
C ALA A 16 -5.93 -8.81 -15.53
N MET A 17 -4.99 -9.76 -15.60
CA MET A 17 -3.79 -9.63 -16.43
C MET A 17 -4.09 -9.86 -17.91
N THR A 18 -4.96 -10.81 -18.23
CA THR A 18 -5.39 -11.07 -19.61
C THR A 18 -6.17 -9.90 -20.17
N GLU A 19 -7.14 -9.35 -19.44
CA GLU A 19 -7.88 -8.15 -19.85
C GLU A 19 -6.95 -6.95 -20.11
N LEU A 20 -5.96 -6.77 -19.27
CA LEU A 20 -4.96 -5.70 -19.45
C LEU A 20 -4.09 -5.96 -20.69
N ALA A 21 -3.71 -7.21 -20.96
CA ALA A 21 -2.95 -7.57 -22.17
C ALA A 21 -3.74 -7.33 -23.45
N ASP A 22 -5.04 -7.69 -23.46
CA ASP A 22 -5.94 -7.44 -24.60
C ASP A 22 -6.12 -5.95 -24.85
N SER A 23 -6.30 -5.16 -23.78
CA SER A 23 -6.36 -3.69 -23.88
C SER A 23 -5.07 -3.09 -24.46
N ILE A 24 -3.92 -3.59 -23.99
CA ILE A 24 -2.61 -3.13 -24.49
C ILE A 24 -2.38 -3.56 -25.94
N ALA A 25 -2.85 -4.73 -26.36
CA ALA A 25 -2.77 -5.18 -27.74
C ALA A 25 -3.57 -4.27 -28.69
N GLN A 26 -4.71 -3.75 -28.22
CA GLN A 26 -5.58 -2.87 -29.03
C GLN A 26 -5.15 -1.42 -29.05
N HIS A 27 -4.73 -0.87 -27.90
CA HIS A 27 -4.53 0.58 -27.72
C HIS A 27 -3.07 0.96 -27.40
N GLY A 28 -2.19 -0.03 -27.25
CA GLY A 28 -0.83 0.19 -26.76
C GLY A 28 -0.77 0.53 -25.27
N VAL A 29 0.42 0.83 -24.79
CA VAL A 29 0.64 1.25 -23.40
C VAL A 29 0.42 2.75 -23.28
N LEU A 30 -0.76 3.16 -22.84
CA LEU A 30 -1.14 4.58 -22.73
C LEU A 30 -0.33 5.32 -21.65
N GLN A 31 0.01 4.64 -20.58
CA GLN A 31 0.77 5.22 -19.47
C GLN A 31 2.15 4.58 -19.38
N PRO A 32 3.24 5.34 -19.60
CA PRO A 32 4.60 4.81 -19.56
C PRO A 32 4.93 4.12 -18.23
N ILE A 33 5.82 3.14 -18.27
CA ILE A 33 6.42 2.55 -17.07
C ILE A 33 7.54 3.44 -16.56
N LEU A 34 7.83 3.42 -15.26
CA LEU A 34 8.97 4.12 -14.68
C LEU A 34 10.13 3.14 -14.52
N VAL A 35 11.30 3.51 -15.03
CA VAL A 35 12.52 2.70 -14.95
C VAL A 35 13.70 3.53 -14.49
N ARG A 36 14.70 2.88 -13.87
CA ARG A 36 16.00 3.47 -13.58
C ARG A 36 17.12 2.69 -14.28
N PRO A 37 18.22 3.35 -14.65
CA PRO A 37 19.38 2.67 -15.22
C PRO A 37 20.06 1.80 -14.15
N LEU A 38 20.61 0.65 -14.57
CA LEU A 38 21.43 -0.22 -13.73
C LEU A 38 22.91 -0.02 -14.07
N LEU A 39 23.77 -0.06 -13.07
CA LEU A 39 25.23 0.02 -13.24
C LEU A 39 25.77 -1.14 -14.10
N SER A 40 25.11 -2.30 -14.07
CA SER A 40 25.43 -3.47 -14.89
C SER A 40 24.99 -3.35 -16.35
N GLY A 41 24.37 -2.25 -16.73
CA GLY A 41 23.68 -2.04 -17.99
C GLY A 41 22.24 -2.51 -17.97
N GLY A 42 21.40 -1.87 -18.83
CA GLY A 42 19.95 -2.11 -18.83
C GLY A 42 19.20 -1.24 -17.84
N TYR A 43 17.97 -1.64 -17.52
CA TYR A 43 17.06 -0.84 -16.69
C TYR A 43 16.27 -1.73 -15.71
N GLN A 44 16.07 -1.24 -14.50
CA GLN A 44 15.19 -1.82 -13.51
C GLN A 44 13.83 -1.12 -13.54
N ILE A 45 12.74 -1.90 -13.50
CA ILE A 45 11.39 -1.36 -13.39
C ILE A 45 11.19 -0.86 -11.96
N VAL A 46 10.82 0.41 -11.83
CA VAL A 46 10.47 1.06 -10.55
C VAL A 46 8.97 1.00 -10.31
N ALA A 47 8.17 1.34 -11.34
CA ALA A 47 6.71 1.29 -11.29
C ALA A 47 6.13 0.86 -12.64
N GLY A 48 4.96 0.19 -12.59
CA GLY A 48 4.25 -0.27 -13.78
C GLY A 48 4.57 -1.70 -14.20
N GLU A 49 4.96 -2.58 -13.28
CA GLU A 49 5.30 -3.99 -13.58
C GLU A 49 4.13 -4.74 -14.24
N ARG A 50 2.88 -4.50 -13.83
CA ARG A 50 1.70 -5.10 -14.48
C ARG A 50 1.63 -4.73 -15.96
N ARG A 51 1.84 -3.46 -16.30
CA ARG A 51 1.83 -2.97 -17.69
C ARG A 51 2.95 -3.63 -18.51
N TRP A 52 4.13 -3.77 -17.93
CA TRP A 52 5.24 -4.45 -18.59
C TRP A 52 4.94 -5.94 -18.83
N ARG A 53 4.43 -6.67 -17.83
CA ARG A 53 4.04 -8.07 -17.99
C ARG A 53 2.94 -8.25 -19.03
N ALA A 54 1.88 -7.45 -18.96
CA ALA A 54 0.77 -7.47 -19.91
C ALA A 54 1.24 -7.11 -21.34
N SER A 55 2.19 -6.18 -21.50
CA SER A 55 2.79 -5.86 -22.79
C SER A 55 3.54 -7.05 -23.39
N ARG A 56 4.26 -7.82 -22.56
CA ARG A 56 4.91 -9.06 -23.02
C ARG A 56 3.90 -10.13 -23.42
N MET A 57 2.81 -10.27 -22.66
CA MET A 57 1.70 -11.17 -23.02
C MET A 57 1.04 -10.75 -24.35
N ALA A 58 0.90 -9.45 -24.58
CA ALA A 58 0.40 -8.87 -25.84
C ALA A 58 1.41 -8.97 -27.01
N GLY A 59 2.60 -9.55 -26.80
CA GLY A 59 3.63 -9.71 -27.84
C GLY A 59 4.40 -8.44 -28.20
N LEU A 60 4.32 -7.36 -27.40
CA LEU A 60 5.06 -6.14 -27.66
C LEU A 60 6.55 -6.33 -27.36
N THR A 61 7.40 -5.89 -28.30
CA THR A 61 8.87 -5.91 -28.15
C THR A 61 9.43 -4.68 -27.44
N THR A 62 8.66 -3.57 -27.45
CA THR A 62 9.03 -2.29 -26.85
C THR A 62 7.86 -1.74 -26.04
N VAL A 63 8.17 -0.99 -24.99
CA VAL A 63 7.17 -0.29 -24.15
C VAL A 63 7.63 1.14 -23.89
N PRO A 64 6.73 2.12 -23.86
CA PRO A 64 7.08 3.49 -23.49
C PRO A 64 7.52 3.50 -22.01
N ALA A 65 8.67 4.13 -21.74
CA ALA A 65 9.25 4.22 -20.43
C ALA A 65 9.74 5.63 -20.12
N VAL A 66 9.56 6.06 -18.89
CA VAL A 66 10.21 7.24 -18.32
C VAL A 66 11.44 6.79 -17.57
N ILE A 67 12.61 7.26 -17.97
CA ILE A 67 13.88 6.95 -17.34
C ILE A 67 14.16 8.04 -16.29
N ARG A 68 14.37 7.61 -15.03
CA ARG A 68 14.81 8.48 -13.94
C ARG A 68 16.01 7.84 -13.25
N ASP A 69 16.99 8.67 -12.93
CA ASP A 69 18.10 8.25 -12.07
C ASP A 69 17.61 8.31 -10.62
N LEU A 70 17.43 7.16 -10.00
CA LEU A 70 16.85 7.00 -8.67
C LEU A 70 17.74 6.13 -7.81
N THR A 71 17.99 6.56 -6.59
CA THR A 71 18.65 5.76 -5.56
C THR A 71 17.76 4.60 -5.10
N ASP A 72 18.33 3.60 -4.43
CA ASP A 72 17.56 2.50 -3.85
C ASP A 72 16.53 3.00 -2.84
N SER A 73 16.87 4.02 -2.05
CA SER A 73 15.96 4.66 -1.10
C SER A 73 14.75 5.28 -1.79
N GLU A 74 14.96 6.04 -2.88
CA GLU A 74 13.87 6.63 -3.65
C GLU A 74 12.99 5.58 -4.33
N VAL A 75 13.58 4.49 -4.80
CA VAL A 75 12.82 3.36 -5.36
C VAL A 75 11.92 2.71 -4.28
N MET A 76 12.46 2.48 -3.08
CA MET A 76 11.70 1.93 -1.96
C MET A 76 10.57 2.87 -1.51
N GLN A 77 10.85 4.17 -1.44
CA GLN A 77 9.88 5.21 -1.13
C GLN A 77 8.73 5.23 -2.14
N LEU A 78 9.03 5.23 -3.44
CA LEU A 78 8.01 5.21 -4.49
C LEU A 78 7.16 3.95 -4.46
N ALA A 79 7.76 2.78 -4.23
CA ALA A 79 7.04 1.53 -4.09
C ALA A 79 6.09 1.51 -2.87
N LEU A 80 6.52 2.10 -1.75
CA LEU A 80 5.69 2.22 -0.55
C LEU A 80 4.52 3.18 -0.79
N ILE A 81 4.75 4.32 -1.44
CA ILE A 81 3.70 5.29 -1.79
C ILE A 81 2.69 4.66 -2.75
N GLU A 82 3.14 3.95 -3.80
CA GLU A 82 2.26 3.24 -4.73
C GLU A 82 1.36 2.24 -3.99
N ASN A 83 1.95 1.46 -3.07
CA ASN A 83 1.18 0.52 -2.26
C ASN A 83 0.15 1.22 -1.37
N LEU A 84 0.49 2.36 -0.77
CA LEU A 84 -0.41 3.14 0.09
C LEU A 84 -1.57 3.82 -0.65
N GLN A 85 -1.50 3.96 -1.98
CA GLN A 85 -2.56 4.49 -2.82
C GLN A 85 -3.59 3.43 -3.24
N ARG A 86 -3.44 2.17 -2.79
CA ARG A 86 -4.42 1.12 -3.04
C ARG A 86 -5.67 1.32 -2.19
N GLU A 87 -6.82 0.99 -2.75
CA GLU A 87 -8.13 1.14 -2.08
C GLU A 87 -8.44 -0.01 -1.11
N ASP A 88 -7.72 -1.15 -1.23
CA ASP A 88 -8.01 -2.40 -0.53
C ASP A 88 -7.11 -2.64 0.71
N LEU A 89 -6.40 -1.60 1.19
CA LEU A 89 -5.53 -1.72 2.36
C LEU A 89 -6.32 -1.91 3.65
N LYS A 90 -5.86 -2.82 4.48
CA LYS A 90 -6.34 -2.96 5.85
C LYS A 90 -5.88 -1.78 6.73
N PRO A 91 -6.65 -1.41 7.76
CA PRO A 91 -6.32 -0.23 8.59
C PRO A 91 -4.94 -0.25 9.24
N LEU A 92 -4.46 -1.42 9.71
CA LEU A 92 -3.13 -1.53 10.30
C LEU A 92 -2.02 -1.55 9.24
N GLU A 93 -2.28 -2.13 8.08
CA GLU A 93 -1.35 -2.10 6.95
C GLU A 93 -1.11 -0.66 6.47
N GLU A 94 -2.19 0.12 6.35
CA GLU A 94 -2.14 1.54 6.03
C GLU A 94 -1.35 2.32 7.10
N ALA A 95 -1.66 2.11 8.38
CA ALA A 95 -0.98 2.77 9.49
C ALA A 95 0.52 2.45 9.56
N ASN A 96 0.90 1.19 9.34
CA ASN A 96 2.30 0.77 9.27
C ASN A 96 3.01 1.41 8.08
N GLY A 97 2.38 1.51 6.92
CA GLY A 97 2.94 2.19 5.76
C GLY A 97 3.23 3.68 6.04
N TYR A 98 2.32 4.39 6.72
CA TYR A 98 2.57 5.77 7.14
C TYR A 98 3.72 5.87 8.13
N LYS A 99 3.77 4.96 9.10
CA LYS A 99 4.88 4.90 10.05
C LYS A 99 6.22 4.67 9.34
N MET A 100 6.28 3.77 8.36
CA MET A 100 7.49 3.53 7.57
C MET A 100 7.94 4.77 6.78
N LEU A 101 7.00 5.56 6.22
CA LEU A 101 7.34 6.82 5.55
C LEU A 101 7.95 7.83 6.52
N MET A 102 7.45 7.90 7.75
CA MET A 102 8.00 8.80 8.77
C MET A 102 9.38 8.33 9.26
N ASP A 103 9.52 7.05 9.59
CA ASP A 103 10.72 6.52 10.26
C ASP A 103 11.91 6.37 9.27
N ASN A 104 11.65 5.96 8.02
CA ASN A 104 12.70 5.62 7.07
C ASN A 104 12.97 6.73 6.04
N PHE A 105 12.01 7.62 5.79
CA PHE A 105 12.08 8.64 4.75
C PHE A 105 11.80 10.06 5.27
N GLU A 106 11.71 10.22 6.59
CA GLU A 106 11.57 11.51 7.28
C GLU A 106 10.33 12.33 6.87
N PHE A 107 9.29 11.66 6.36
CA PHE A 107 8.04 12.32 5.99
C PHE A 107 7.31 12.84 7.22
N THR A 108 6.81 14.06 7.13
CA THR A 108 5.83 14.59 8.08
C THR A 108 4.44 14.05 7.78
N GLN A 109 3.55 14.04 8.77
CA GLN A 109 2.15 13.65 8.55
C GLN A 109 1.43 14.51 7.49
N GLU A 110 1.84 15.76 7.34
CA GLU A 110 1.28 16.65 6.32
C GLU A 110 1.72 16.28 4.91
N GLU A 111 3.00 15.94 4.74
CA GLU A 111 3.54 15.46 3.46
C GLU A 111 2.92 14.13 3.06
N ILE A 112 2.75 13.20 4.01
CA ILE A 112 2.04 11.93 3.77
C ILE A 112 0.61 12.22 3.30
N ALA A 113 -0.12 13.08 4.01
CA ALA A 113 -1.49 13.44 3.67
C ALA A 113 -1.62 13.96 2.23
N LYS A 114 -0.74 14.88 1.83
CA LYS A 114 -0.66 15.40 0.45
C LYS A 114 -0.34 14.32 -0.56
N THR A 115 0.61 13.42 -0.24
CA THR A 115 1.10 12.39 -1.15
C THR A 115 0.03 11.32 -1.42
N VAL A 116 -0.72 10.90 -0.39
CA VAL A 116 -1.74 9.85 -0.52
C VAL A 116 -3.15 10.41 -0.76
N GLY A 117 -3.33 11.74 -0.85
CA GLY A 117 -4.62 12.37 -1.11
C GLY A 117 -5.62 12.28 0.05
N LYS A 118 -5.12 12.23 1.30
CA LYS A 118 -5.95 12.17 2.52
C LYS A 118 -5.78 13.43 3.37
N SER A 119 -6.64 13.61 4.35
CA SER A 119 -6.48 14.70 5.32
C SER A 119 -5.43 14.34 6.39
N ARG A 120 -4.71 15.34 6.92
CA ARG A 120 -3.76 15.13 8.04
C ARG A 120 -4.43 14.46 9.26
N PRO A 121 -5.65 14.83 9.68
CA PRO A 121 -6.36 14.10 10.74
C PRO A 121 -6.58 12.61 10.43
N ALA A 122 -6.81 12.24 9.17
CA ALA A 122 -6.94 10.84 8.77
C ALA A 122 -5.63 10.08 8.99
N ILE A 123 -4.49 10.65 8.62
CA ILE A 123 -3.15 10.08 8.87
C ILE A 123 -2.91 9.91 10.38
N THR A 124 -3.17 10.98 11.17
CA THR A 124 -3.02 10.92 12.63
C THR A 124 -3.89 9.81 13.24
N ASN A 125 -5.14 9.68 12.80
CA ASN A 125 -6.06 8.66 13.29
C ASN A 125 -5.65 7.24 12.89
N ALA A 126 -5.08 7.04 11.70
CA ALA A 126 -4.55 5.76 11.29
C ALA A 126 -3.34 5.36 12.17
N LEU A 127 -2.37 6.27 12.34
CA LEU A 127 -1.18 6.04 13.18
C LEU A 127 -1.53 5.70 14.63
N ARG A 128 -2.59 6.27 15.18
CA ARG A 128 -3.06 5.96 16.55
C ARG A 128 -3.45 4.49 16.71
N LEU A 129 -3.89 3.80 15.65
CA LEU A 129 -4.25 2.38 15.70
C LEU A 129 -3.07 1.49 16.09
N LEU A 130 -1.83 1.92 15.80
CA LEU A 130 -0.62 1.20 16.19
C LEU A 130 -0.36 1.22 17.69
N ASN A 131 -1.04 2.09 18.45
CA ASN A 131 -0.96 2.14 19.91
C ASN A 131 -1.95 1.18 20.62
N LEU A 132 -2.76 0.44 19.86
CA LEU A 132 -3.61 -0.60 20.42
C LEU A 132 -2.78 -1.76 20.96
N PRO A 133 -3.20 -2.41 22.06
CA PRO A 133 -2.66 -3.70 22.47
C PRO A 133 -2.73 -4.73 21.34
N GLU A 134 -1.78 -5.67 21.31
CA GLU A 134 -1.63 -6.66 20.22
C GLU A 134 -2.89 -7.49 19.98
N ASP A 135 -3.57 -7.91 21.05
CA ASP A 135 -4.82 -8.64 20.99
C ASP A 135 -5.92 -7.85 20.25
N MET A 136 -5.98 -6.53 20.44
CA MET A 136 -6.93 -5.66 19.74
C MET A 136 -6.51 -5.36 18.29
N GLN A 137 -5.21 -5.27 18.02
CA GLN A 137 -4.73 -5.18 16.65
C GLN A 137 -5.14 -6.43 15.84
N ASN A 138 -5.01 -7.62 16.45
CA ASN A 138 -5.45 -8.88 15.85
C ASN A 138 -6.97 -8.88 15.56
N MET A 139 -7.79 -8.41 16.52
CA MET A 139 -9.24 -8.28 16.30
C MET A 139 -9.57 -7.35 15.13
N LEU A 140 -8.84 -6.25 14.98
CA LEU A 140 -8.99 -5.33 13.86
C LEU A 140 -8.57 -5.95 12.53
N GLU A 141 -7.49 -6.73 12.50
CA GLU A 141 -7.01 -7.44 11.31
C GLU A 141 -7.97 -8.53 10.83
N HIS A 142 -8.61 -9.23 11.76
CA HIS A 142 -9.59 -10.28 11.45
C HIS A 142 -11.00 -9.74 11.18
N GLY A 143 -11.20 -8.41 11.29
CA GLY A 143 -12.50 -7.79 11.05
C GLY A 143 -13.52 -7.97 12.18
N GLU A 144 -13.07 -8.46 13.33
CA GLU A 144 -13.91 -8.59 14.55
C GLU A 144 -14.25 -7.23 15.15
N MET A 145 -13.52 -6.20 14.74
CA MET A 145 -13.69 -4.82 15.16
C MET A 145 -13.41 -3.86 14.00
N THR A 146 -14.13 -2.75 13.91
CA THR A 146 -13.87 -1.70 12.91
C THR A 146 -12.80 -0.71 13.39
N ALA A 147 -12.16 0.00 12.46
CA ALA A 147 -11.24 1.10 12.79
C ALA A 147 -11.92 2.22 13.59
N GLY A 148 -13.24 2.41 13.42
CA GLY A 148 -14.05 3.36 14.22
C GLY A 148 -14.11 2.94 15.68
N HIS A 149 -14.45 1.68 15.94
CA HIS A 149 -14.47 1.12 17.29
C HIS A 149 -13.08 1.19 17.94
N ALA A 150 -12.04 0.79 17.22
CA ALA A 150 -10.67 0.84 17.67
C ALA A 150 -10.23 2.24 18.12
N ARG A 151 -10.57 3.29 17.34
CA ARG A 151 -10.27 4.68 17.72
C ARG A 151 -10.99 5.13 18.99
N THR A 152 -12.23 4.69 19.19
CA THR A 152 -12.99 4.98 20.43
C THR A 152 -12.33 4.32 21.62
N LEU A 153 -11.87 3.08 21.48
CA LEU A 153 -11.16 2.34 22.54
C LEU A 153 -9.86 3.04 22.96
N LEU A 154 -9.15 3.69 22.06
CA LEU A 154 -7.95 4.46 22.39
C LEU A 154 -8.19 5.68 23.29
N SER A 155 -9.44 6.05 23.58
CA SER A 155 -9.77 7.08 24.58
C SER A 155 -9.71 6.57 26.03
N PHE A 156 -9.74 5.26 26.25
CA PHE A 156 -9.59 4.68 27.58
C PHE A 156 -8.15 4.79 28.06
N LYS A 157 -7.97 5.19 29.32
CA LYS A 157 -6.64 5.34 29.93
C LYS A 157 -6.09 4.03 30.51
N ASN A 158 -6.95 3.05 30.71
CA ASN A 158 -6.62 1.78 31.35
C ASN A 158 -6.83 0.65 30.32
N GLU A 159 -5.82 -0.20 30.14
CA GLU A 159 -5.85 -1.32 29.21
C GLU A 159 -6.95 -2.35 29.55
N ASP A 160 -7.20 -2.60 30.83
CA ASP A 160 -8.25 -3.54 31.25
C ASP A 160 -9.65 -3.03 30.89
N GLN A 161 -9.89 -1.73 31.05
CA GLN A 161 -11.14 -1.08 30.63
C GLN A 161 -11.28 -1.12 29.10
N MET A 162 -10.19 -0.88 28.38
CA MET A 162 -10.14 -0.95 26.93
C MET A 162 -10.49 -2.37 26.45
N LYS A 163 -9.89 -3.41 27.04
CA LYS A 163 -10.16 -4.83 26.73
C LYS A 163 -11.60 -5.23 27.05
N ALA A 164 -12.12 -4.77 28.19
CA ALA A 164 -13.52 -5.04 28.56
C ALA A 164 -14.51 -4.38 27.57
N ALA A 165 -14.24 -3.16 27.13
CA ALA A 165 -15.05 -2.47 26.14
C ALA A 165 -14.95 -3.13 24.75
N ALA A 166 -13.76 -3.59 24.32
CA ALA A 166 -13.55 -4.30 23.07
C ALA A 166 -14.39 -5.59 23.01
N ARG A 167 -14.41 -6.38 24.07
CA ARG A 167 -15.22 -7.62 24.16
C ARG A 167 -16.71 -7.36 24.02
N ARG A 168 -17.23 -6.23 24.51
CA ARG A 168 -18.64 -5.84 24.32
C ARG A 168 -18.94 -5.52 22.87
N VAL A 169 -18.06 -4.79 22.21
CA VAL A 169 -18.21 -4.45 20.79
C VAL A 169 -18.26 -5.70 19.92
N THR A 170 -17.38 -6.68 20.15
CA THR A 170 -17.39 -7.94 19.39
C THR A 170 -18.62 -8.78 19.65
N MET A 171 -19.13 -8.82 20.88
CA MET A 171 -20.39 -9.52 21.21
C MET A 171 -21.59 -8.89 20.48
N GLU A 172 -21.67 -7.58 20.39
CA GLU A 172 -22.76 -6.89 19.69
C GLU A 172 -22.69 -7.10 18.17
N LEU A 173 -21.49 -7.12 17.58
CA LEU A 173 -21.29 -7.36 16.14
C LEU A 173 -21.57 -8.81 15.73
N SER A 174 -21.45 -9.78 16.63
CA SER A 174 -21.75 -11.20 16.37
C SER A 174 -23.26 -11.54 16.48
N LEU A 175 -24.10 -10.58 16.85
CA LEU A 175 -25.55 -10.74 16.99
C LEU A 175 -26.34 -10.13 15.81
N ILE A 176 -25.66 -9.54 14.84
CA ILE A 176 -26.20 -8.95 13.60
C ILE A 176 -25.82 -9.80 12.39
#